data_e37f6f46c1047c59e2b08a1a5463f891
#
_entry.id   e37f6f46c1047c59e2b08a1a5463f891
#
_cell.length_a   1.000
_cell.length_b   1.000
_cell.length_c   1.000
_cell.angle_alpha   90.00
_cell.angle_beta   90.00
_cell.angle_gamma   90.00
#
_symmetry.space_group_name_H-M   'P 1'
#
loop_
_entity.id
_entity.type
_entity.pdbx_description
1 polymer ?
#
loop_
_entity_poly.entity_id
_entity_poly.type
_entity_poly.pdbx_seq_one_letter_code
_entity_poly.pdbx_strand_id
1 'polypeptide(L)'
;MKFELQVTDKASDARTGIITTDHGQIKTPIFMPVGTVGSVKGVHFEELRQQVKAQIILGNTYHLYLRPGLEVIKAAGGLHGFNGWDRPILTDSGGFQVFSLTGIRKLREEGCEFRSHIDGSKHIFTPENVMDTERIIGADIMMAFDECPPGQSDFQYAKKSLEMTQRWLDRCVKRFNETEPLYGYQQSLFPIVQGCTFPELRREAAKYVADKGADGNAIGGLAVGESTEVMYEMIEVVNEILPKDKPRYLMGVGTPQNILEAIERGVDMFDCVMPTRNGRNAMLFTYNGTMNMRNKKWEMDFSPVDPDGCDIDRITTKAYLHHLFKAQELLAMQIASIHNLAFYLRLVTDARQHIEQGDFVQWKNSIIDQLGQRI
;
A
#
# COMPACT_ATOMS: atom_id res chain seq x y z
N MET A 1 14.05 5.01 -11.91
CA MET A 1 13.42 5.85 -10.84
C MET A 1 14.50 6.60 -10.07
N LYS A 2 14.19 7.77 -9.50
CA LYS A 2 15.11 8.55 -8.65
C LYS A 2 14.41 8.90 -7.34
N PHE A 3 15.11 8.78 -6.21
CA PHE A 3 14.65 9.28 -4.91
C PHE A 3 15.56 10.38 -4.41
N GLU A 4 14.99 11.49 -3.98
CA GLU A 4 15.70 12.65 -3.42
C GLU A 4 15.19 12.91 -2.00
N LEU A 5 16.00 12.55 -1.00
CA LEU A 5 15.73 12.89 0.39
C LEU A 5 15.80 14.42 0.55
N GLN A 6 14.76 15.02 1.13
CA GLN A 6 14.65 16.48 1.29
C GLN A 6 14.97 16.91 2.73
N VAL A 7 14.18 16.45 3.68
CA VAL A 7 14.30 16.81 5.09
C VAL A 7 14.26 15.54 5.93
N THR A 8 15.05 15.50 7.00
CA THR A 8 14.94 14.51 8.08
C THR A 8 14.60 15.26 9.36
N ASP A 9 13.61 14.78 10.11
CA ASP A 9 13.24 15.34 11.41
C ASP A 9 14.38 15.22 12.42
N LYS A 10 14.48 16.18 13.35
CA LYS A 10 15.57 16.20 14.34
C LYS A 10 15.29 15.33 15.55
N ALA A 11 14.00 15.06 15.80
CA ALA A 11 13.54 14.35 17.00
C ALA A 11 13.15 12.88 16.71
N SER A 12 13.17 12.47 15.43
CA SER A 12 12.76 11.13 14.99
C SER A 12 13.44 10.75 13.67
N ASP A 13 13.16 9.55 13.17
CA ASP A 13 13.60 9.09 11.85
C ASP A 13 12.63 9.52 10.71
N ALA A 14 11.59 10.30 11.04
CA ALA A 14 10.65 10.82 10.06
C ALA A 14 11.37 11.68 9.02
N ARG A 15 10.97 11.53 7.75
CA ARG A 15 11.68 12.20 6.65
C ARG A 15 10.74 12.51 5.48
N THR A 16 11.10 13.52 4.72
CA THR A 16 10.43 13.85 3.46
C THR A 16 11.36 13.61 2.28
N GLY A 17 10.78 13.27 1.14
CA GLY A 17 11.52 13.06 -0.09
C GLY A 17 10.64 13.17 -1.32
N ILE A 18 11.26 13.07 -2.49
CA ILE A 18 10.60 13.05 -3.79
C ILE A 18 11.05 11.82 -4.56
N ILE A 19 10.11 10.97 -4.94
CA ILE A 19 10.31 9.89 -5.90
C ILE A 19 9.92 10.43 -7.27
N THR A 20 10.80 10.29 -8.26
CA THR A 20 10.52 10.65 -9.65
C THR A 20 10.48 9.41 -10.51
N THR A 21 9.36 9.20 -11.20
CA THR A 21 9.14 8.18 -12.24
C THR A 21 8.86 8.85 -13.58
N ASP A 22 8.72 8.08 -14.65
CA ASP A 22 8.38 8.62 -15.97
C ASP A 22 6.92 9.14 -16.04
N HIS A 23 6.03 8.69 -15.11
CA HIS A 23 4.66 9.18 -14.99
C HIS A 23 4.46 10.28 -13.94
N GLY A 24 5.54 10.80 -13.35
CA GLY A 24 5.48 11.95 -12.46
C GLY A 24 6.20 11.79 -11.13
N GLN A 25 5.98 12.77 -10.26
CA GLN A 25 6.61 12.86 -8.95
C GLN A 25 5.66 12.42 -7.83
N ILE A 26 6.23 11.79 -6.82
CA ILE A 26 5.56 11.36 -5.59
C ILE A 26 6.28 11.99 -4.41
N LYS A 27 5.58 12.80 -3.63
CA LYS A 27 6.11 13.41 -2.40
C LYS A 27 5.87 12.46 -1.23
N THR A 28 6.93 12.05 -0.57
CA THR A 28 6.86 11.16 0.61
C THR A 28 6.91 11.93 1.92
N PRO A 29 6.30 11.39 3.01
CA PRO A 29 5.48 10.19 3.10
C PRO A 29 4.24 10.23 2.22
N ILE A 30 3.82 9.06 1.68
CA ILE A 30 2.65 8.96 0.79
C ILE A 30 1.79 7.73 1.12
N PHE A 31 0.48 7.88 1.01
CA PHE A 31 -0.47 6.77 1.01
C PHE A 31 -0.95 6.48 -0.42
N MET A 32 -0.95 5.21 -0.81
CA MET A 32 -1.35 4.74 -2.13
C MET A 32 -2.76 4.13 -2.08
N PRO A 33 -3.77 4.75 -2.71
CA PRO A 33 -5.08 4.12 -2.87
C PRO A 33 -4.99 2.78 -3.61
N VAL A 34 -5.65 1.75 -3.06
CA VAL A 34 -5.59 0.40 -3.63
C VAL A 34 -6.62 0.23 -4.74
N GLY A 35 -6.12 0.02 -5.95
CA GLY A 35 -6.87 -0.28 -7.17
C GLY A 35 -6.74 -1.73 -7.60
N THR A 36 -7.28 -2.68 -6.83
CA THR A 36 -7.10 -4.13 -6.93
C THR A 36 -7.18 -4.69 -8.37
N VAL A 37 -8.16 -4.26 -9.14
CA VAL A 37 -8.37 -4.69 -10.54
C VAL A 37 -8.17 -3.55 -11.54
N GLY A 38 -7.19 -2.69 -11.27
CA GLY A 38 -6.95 -1.47 -12.06
C GLY A 38 -7.96 -0.36 -11.78
N SER A 39 -8.74 -0.48 -10.68
CA SER A 39 -9.75 0.50 -10.27
C SER A 39 -9.83 0.58 -8.75
N VAL A 40 -9.81 1.79 -8.20
CA VAL A 40 -10.11 2.05 -6.79
C VAL A 40 -11.61 1.92 -6.58
N LYS A 41 -12.02 1.04 -5.67
CA LYS A 41 -13.42 0.61 -5.53
C LYS A 41 -14.37 1.77 -5.23
N GLY A 42 -15.29 2.03 -6.19
CA GLY A 42 -16.31 3.04 -6.07
C GLY A 42 -15.82 4.49 -6.24
N VAL A 43 -14.60 4.70 -6.74
CA VAL A 43 -14.01 6.03 -6.92
C VAL A 43 -13.53 6.20 -8.35
N HIS A 44 -13.99 7.22 -9.02
CA HIS A 44 -13.56 7.58 -10.36
C HIS A 44 -12.15 8.16 -10.33
N PHE A 45 -11.37 8.01 -11.40
CA PHE A 45 -10.00 8.57 -11.45
C PHE A 45 -9.99 10.10 -11.38
N GLU A 46 -11.02 10.75 -11.91
CA GLU A 46 -11.15 12.21 -11.77
C GLU A 46 -11.29 12.61 -10.28
N GLU A 47 -12.09 11.87 -9.51
CA GLU A 47 -12.23 12.08 -8.07
C GLU A 47 -10.93 11.76 -7.31
N LEU A 48 -10.18 10.74 -7.74
CA LEU A 48 -8.84 10.47 -7.19
C LEU A 48 -7.86 11.62 -7.46
N ARG A 49 -7.95 12.27 -8.63
CA ARG A 49 -7.12 13.44 -8.95
C ARG A 49 -7.55 14.69 -8.22
N GLN A 50 -8.85 15.01 -8.22
CA GLN A 50 -9.40 16.28 -7.76
C GLN A 50 -9.67 16.29 -6.24
N GLN A 51 -10.37 15.28 -5.74
CA GLN A 51 -10.83 15.22 -4.36
C GLN A 51 -9.80 14.56 -3.44
N VAL A 52 -9.28 13.40 -3.83
CA VAL A 52 -8.32 12.61 -3.05
C VAL A 52 -6.90 13.13 -3.21
N LYS A 53 -6.57 13.74 -4.37
CA LYS A 53 -5.22 14.23 -4.72
C LYS A 53 -4.16 13.11 -4.72
N ALA A 54 -4.56 11.90 -5.11
CA ALA A 54 -3.65 10.76 -5.20
C ALA A 54 -2.53 11.03 -6.21
N GLN A 55 -1.29 10.78 -5.80
CA GLN A 55 -0.10 10.93 -6.65
C GLN A 55 0.33 9.60 -7.28
N ILE A 56 -0.06 8.50 -6.67
CA ILE A 56 0.23 7.12 -7.07
C ILE A 56 -0.93 6.23 -6.63
N ILE A 57 -1.20 5.16 -7.36
CA ILE A 57 -2.13 4.10 -6.97
C ILE A 57 -1.43 2.75 -6.95
N LEU A 58 -2.01 1.78 -6.25
CA LEU A 58 -1.51 0.41 -6.20
C LEU A 58 -2.46 -0.54 -6.94
N GLY A 59 -1.93 -1.36 -7.84
CA GLY A 59 -2.61 -2.48 -8.50
C GLY A 59 -2.18 -3.82 -7.91
N ASN A 60 -3.04 -4.85 -8.03
CA ASN A 60 -2.69 -6.20 -7.55
C ASN A 60 -2.45 -7.14 -8.73
N THR A 61 -1.22 -7.59 -8.88
CA THR A 61 -0.75 -8.44 -9.98
C THR A 61 -1.54 -9.73 -10.13
N TYR A 62 -1.79 -10.44 -9.03
CA TYR A 62 -2.61 -11.66 -9.05
C TYR A 62 -3.99 -11.44 -9.67
N HIS A 63 -4.68 -10.37 -9.29
CA HIS A 63 -6.01 -10.07 -9.80
C HIS A 63 -5.98 -9.64 -11.27
N LEU A 64 -5.03 -8.80 -11.66
CA LEU A 64 -4.87 -8.33 -13.03
C LEU A 64 -4.46 -9.47 -13.97
N TYR A 65 -3.61 -10.38 -13.52
CA TYR A 65 -3.23 -11.60 -14.24
C TYR A 65 -4.43 -12.48 -14.56
N LEU A 66 -5.33 -12.70 -13.59
CA LEU A 66 -6.52 -13.52 -13.80
C LEU A 66 -7.62 -12.80 -14.57
N ARG A 67 -7.80 -11.50 -14.33
CA ARG A 67 -8.84 -10.68 -14.96
C ARG A 67 -8.45 -9.20 -14.97
N PRO A 68 -8.33 -8.54 -16.14
CA PRO A 68 -8.81 -8.99 -17.45
C PRO A 68 -7.90 -10.03 -18.13
N GLY A 69 -6.72 -10.32 -17.59
CA GLY A 69 -5.70 -11.17 -18.20
C GLY A 69 -4.65 -10.37 -18.98
N LEU A 70 -3.47 -10.97 -19.12
CA LEU A 70 -2.29 -10.28 -19.64
C LEU A 70 -2.42 -9.87 -21.11
N GLU A 71 -3.13 -10.64 -21.93
CA GLU A 71 -3.32 -10.33 -23.36
C GLU A 71 -4.12 -9.02 -23.54
N VAL A 72 -5.14 -8.81 -22.70
CA VAL A 72 -5.95 -7.57 -22.74
C VAL A 72 -5.11 -6.37 -22.30
N ILE A 73 -4.37 -6.51 -21.19
CA ILE A 73 -3.53 -5.44 -20.66
C ILE A 73 -2.43 -5.08 -21.66
N LYS A 74 -1.78 -6.08 -22.27
CA LYS A 74 -0.75 -5.89 -23.29
C LYS A 74 -1.29 -5.18 -24.53
N ALA A 75 -2.44 -5.60 -25.01
CA ALA A 75 -3.10 -4.97 -26.17
C ALA A 75 -3.50 -3.51 -25.91
N ALA A 76 -3.80 -3.16 -24.66
CA ALA A 76 -4.11 -1.79 -24.24
C ALA A 76 -2.87 -0.89 -24.07
N GLY A 77 -1.65 -1.42 -24.15
CA GLY A 77 -0.42 -0.67 -23.90
C GLY A 77 -0.03 -0.58 -22.43
N GLY A 78 -0.33 -1.63 -21.65
CA GLY A 78 -0.09 -1.70 -20.22
C GLY A 78 -1.27 -1.21 -19.38
N LEU A 79 -1.10 -1.23 -18.05
CA LEU A 79 -2.16 -0.85 -17.12
C LEU A 79 -2.54 0.62 -17.24
N HIS A 80 -1.58 1.51 -17.47
CA HIS A 80 -1.83 2.94 -17.73
C HIS A 80 -2.75 3.15 -18.94
N GLY A 81 -2.47 2.46 -20.05
CA GLY A 81 -3.32 2.50 -21.24
C GLY A 81 -4.69 1.84 -21.03
N PHE A 82 -4.73 0.76 -20.24
CA PHE A 82 -5.96 0.03 -19.98
C PHE A 82 -6.96 0.82 -19.11
N ASN A 83 -6.48 1.45 -18.04
CA ASN A 83 -7.36 2.12 -17.07
C ASN A 83 -7.39 3.66 -17.19
N GLY A 84 -6.50 4.25 -18.01
CA GLY A 84 -6.43 5.70 -18.21
C GLY A 84 -5.87 6.49 -17.02
N TRP A 85 -5.14 5.83 -16.12
CA TRP A 85 -4.43 6.52 -15.05
C TRP A 85 -3.08 7.03 -15.54
N ASP A 86 -2.88 8.34 -15.49
CA ASP A 86 -1.73 9.05 -16.07
C ASP A 86 -0.61 9.39 -15.06
N ARG A 87 -0.75 8.93 -13.81
CA ARG A 87 0.23 9.13 -12.74
C ARG A 87 0.87 7.79 -12.36
N PRO A 88 1.92 7.79 -11.52
CA PRO A 88 2.60 6.57 -11.10
C PRO A 88 1.67 5.44 -10.63
N ILE A 89 2.07 4.21 -10.93
CA ILE A 89 1.44 2.96 -10.44
C ILE A 89 2.51 2.10 -9.79
N LEU A 90 2.19 1.52 -8.64
CA LEU A 90 2.92 0.40 -8.05
C LEU A 90 2.06 -0.87 -8.18
N THR A 91 2.67 -2.01 -8.52
CA THR A 91 2.00 -3.32 -8.47
C THR A 91 2.69 -4.23 -7.48
N ASP A 92 1.87 -4.93 -6.65
CA ASP A 92 2.38 -5.96 -5.76
C ASP A 92 2.83 -7.20 -6.54
N SER A 93 3.56 -8.11 -5.87
CA SER A 93 4.07 -9.33 -6.51
C SER A 93 2.99 -10.39 -6.81
N GLY A 94 1.78 -10.24 -6.26
CA GLY A 94 0.75 -11.27 -6.25
C GLY A 94 0.98 -12.38 -5.22
N GLY A 95 2.13 -12.41 -4.55
CA GLY A 95 2.50 -13.44 -3.57
C GLY A 95 1.48 -13.56 -2.43
N PHE A 96 1.18 -12.46 -1.75
CA PHE A 96 0.21 -12.47 -0.65
C PHE A 96 -1.16 -13.00 -1.06
N GLN A 97 -1.69 -12.64 -2.24
CA GLN A 97 -2.99 -13.09 -2.72
C GLN A 97 -2.99 -14.58 -3.03
N VAL A 98 -1.93 -15.09 -3.62
CA VAL A 98 -1.74 -16.54 -3.84
C VAL A 98 -1.74 -17.27 -2.50
N PHE A 99 -1.13 -16.70 -1.46
CA PHE A 99 -1.07 -17.31 -0.13
C PHE A 99 -2.37 -17.17 0.67
N SER A 100 -3.10 -16.07 0.54
CA SER A 100 -4.28 -15.76 1.36
C SER A 100 -5.61 -16.20 0.74
N LEU A 101 -5.74 -16.18 -0.59
CA LEU A 101 -7.02 -16.39 -1.28
C LEU A 101 -7.20 -17.81 -1.83
N THR A 102 -6.13 -18.58 -1.98
CA THR A 102 -6.21 -19.89 -2.60
C THR A 102 -6.23 -21.00 -1.53
N GLY A 103 -7.35 -21.70 -1.41
CA GLY A 103 -7.49 -22.81 -0.45
C GLY A 103 -6.58 -24.01 -0.74
N ILE A 104 -6.07 -24.14 -1.97
CA ILE A 104 -5.14 -25.19 -2.39
C ILE A 104 -3.98 -24.54 -3.11
N ARG A 105 -2.85 -24.47 -2.44
CA ARG A 105 -1.57 -24.03 -2.98
C ARG A 105 -0.51 -25.10 -2.74
N LYS A 106 0.48 -25.16 -3.64
CA LYS A 106 1.67 -25.98 -3.45
C LYS A 106 2.89 -25.08 -3.61
N LEU A 107 3.54 -24.86 -2.49
CA LEU A 107 4.79 -24.12 -2.44
C LEU A 107 5.96 -25.06 -2.78
N ARG A 108 6.82 -24.64 -3.70
CA ARG A 108 8.02 -25.35 -4.12
C ARG A 108 9.16 -24.36 -4.34
N GLU A 109 10.36 -24.85 -4.47
CA GLU A 109 11.54 -24.03 -4.81
C GLU A 109 11.36 -23.29 -6.16
N GLU A 110 10.71 -23.91 -7.12
CA GLU A 110 10.45 -23.34 -8.44
C GLU A 110 9.47 -22.16 -8.40
N GLY A 111 8.52 -22.20 -7.45
CA GLY A 111 7.46 -21.22 -7.35
C GLY A 111 6.23 -21.73 -6.59
N CYS A 112 5.08 -21.11 -6.79
CA CYS A 112 3.83 -21.47 -6.15
C CYS A 112 2.76 -21.88 -7.16
N GLU A 113 2.31 -23.14 -7.09
CA GLU A 113 1.13 -23.61 -7.82
C GLU A 113 -0.14 -23.22 -7.06
N PHE A 114 -1.14 -22.69 -7.76
CA PHE A 114 -2.41 -22.33 -7.16
C PHE A 114 -3.60 -22.54 -8.10
N ARG A 115 -4.80 -22.48 -7.55
CA ARG A 115 -6.03 -22.46 -8.33
C ARG A 115 -6.64 -21.07 -8.34
N SER A 116 -7.08 -20.62 -9.50
CA SER A 116 -7.85 -19.39 -9.66
C SER A 116 -9.13 -19.45 -8.81
N HIS A 117 -9.37 -18.38 -8.04
CA HIS A 117 -10.61 -18.22 -7.27
C HIS A 117 -11.82 -17.89 -8.16
N ILE A 118 -11.58 -17.58 -9.45
CA ILE A 118 -12.62 -17.20 -10.41
C ILE A 118 -13.25 -18.43 -11.06
N ASP A 119 -12.43 -19.37 -11.54
CA ASP A 119 -12.84 -20.50 -12.39
C ASP A 119 -12.20 -21.83 -11.99
N GLY A 120 -11.34 -21.85 -10.96
CA GLY A 120 -10.65 -23.03 -10.48
C GLY A 120 -9.51 -23.53 -11.38
N SER A 121 -9.15 -22.83 -12.45
CA SER A 121 -8.02 -23.17 -13.32
C SER A 121 -6.70 -23.20 -12.55
N LYS A 122 -5.77 -24.05 -13.00
CA LYS A 122 -4.46 -24.22 -12.37
C LYS A 122 -3.47 -23.24 -12.97
N HIS A 123 -2.71 -22.58 -12.11
CA HIS A 123 -1.67 -21.62 -12.46
C HIS A 123 -0.42 -21.88 -11.64
N ILE A 124 0.71 -21.37 -12.10
CA ILE A 124 1.96 -21.35 -11.37
C ILE A 124 2.57 -19.95 -11.45
N PHE A 125 2.94 -19.39 -10.31
CA PHE A 125 3.81 -18.22 -10.22
C PHE A 125 5.21 -18.67 -9.86
N THR A 126 6.16 -18.28 -10.70
CA THR A 126 7.60 -18.40 -10.44
C THR A 126 8.18 -16.98 -10.39
N PRO A 127 9.35 -16.77 -9.79
CA PRO A 127 10.01 -15.47 -9.83
C PRO A 127 10.14 -14.90 -11.24
N GLU A 128 10.47 -15.74 -12.21
CA GLU A 128 10.66 -15.31 -13.59
C GLU A 128 9.34 -14.89 -14.26
N ASN A 129 8.30 -15.73 -14.17
CA ASN A 129 7.04 -15.39 -14.85
C ASN A 129 6.26 -14.27 -14.16
N VAL A 130 6.49 -14.03 -12.86
CA VAL A 130 5.95 -12.85 -12.18
C VAL A 130 6.64 -11.59 -12.71
N MET A 131 7.95 -11.58 -12.92
CA MET A 131 8.65 -10.46 -13.54
C MET A 131 8.14 -10.20 -14.98
N ASP A 132 7.94 -11.26 -15.77
CA ASP A 132 7.35 -11.14 -17.12
C ASP A 132 5.91 -10.57 -17.06
N THR A 133 5.11 -11.02 -16.08
CA THR A 133 3.77 -10.51 -15.83
C THR A 133 3.80 -9.02 -15.49
N GLU A 134 4.69 -8.60 -14.60
CA GLU A 134 4.87 -7.21 -14.21
C GLU A 134 5.35 -6.32 -15.36
N ARG A 135 6.20 -6.86 -16.26
CA ARG A 135 6.58 -6.17 -17.51
C ARG A 135 5.36 -5.91 -18.40
N ILE A 136 4.46 -6.90 -18.52
CA ILE A 136 3.22 -6.77 -19.29
C ILE A 136 2.23 -5.82 -18.61
N ILE A 137 2.11 -5.86 -17.29
CA ILE A 137 1.26 -4.91 -16.56
C ILE A 137 1.79 -3.48 -16.73
N GLY A 138 3.09 -3.28 -16.66
CA GLY A 138 3.71 -1.99 -16.97
C GLY A 138 3.53 -0.95 -15.87
N ALA A 139 3.55 -1.32 -14.59
CA ALA A 139 3.59 -0.36 -13.49
C ALA A 139 4.98 0.31 -13.39
N ASP A 140 5.06 1.52 -12.84
CA ASP A 140 6.34 2.21 -12.59
C ASP A 140 7.21 1.51 -11.56
N ILE A 141 6.57 0.94 -10.53
CA ILE A 141 7.22 0.21 -9.44
C ILE A 141 6.63 -1.20 -9.39
N MET A 142 7.50 -2.19 -9.52
CA MET A 142 7.19 -3.62 -9.48
C MET A 142 7.72 -4.22 -8.19
N MET A 143 6.95 -5.09 -7.52
CA MET A 143 7.42 -5.80 -6.34
C MET A 143 8.03 -7.16 -6.72
N ALA A 144 9.14 -7.53 -6.07
CA ALA A 144 9.71 -8.85 -6.23
C ALA A 144 8.77 -9.93 -5.67
N PHE A 145 8.74 -11.11 -6.33
CA PHE A 145 7.94 -12.23 -5.87
C PHE A 145 8.51 -12.81 -4.57
N ASP A 146 7.66 -12.98 -3.56
CA ASP A 146 8.03 -13.39 -2.22
C ASP A 146 7.02 -14.38 -1.62
N GLU A 147 7.42 -15.08 -0.57
CA GLU A 147 6.50 -15.77 0.33
C GLU A 147 6.23 -14.88 1.55
N CYS A 148 4.94 -14.59 1.80
CA CYS A 148 4.49 -13.96 3.02
C CYS A 148 3.92 -15.03 3.97
N PRO A 149 4.71 -15.56 4.93
CA PRO A 149 4.22 -16.55 5.87
C PRO A 149 3.21 -15.94 6.85
N PRO A 150 2.31 -16.76 7.46
CA PRO A 150 1.44 -16.28 8.53
C PRO A 150 2.25 -15.67 9.68
N GLY A 151 1.77 -14.56 10.27
CA GLY A 151 2.50 -13.84 11.32
C GLY A 151 2.78 -14.66 12.59
N GLN A 152 2.00 -15.73 12.83
CA GLN A 152 2.18 -16.66 13.95
C GLN A 152 3.02 -17.90 13.61
N SER A 153 3.75 -17.88 12.48
CA SER A 153 4.65 -18.97 12.10
C SER A 153 5.75 -19.16 13.13
N ASP A 154 6.14 -20.42 13.38
CA ASP A 154 7.31 -20.69 14.21
C ASP A 154 8.60 -20.25 13.52
N PHE A 155 9.68 -20.15 14.30
CA PHE A 155 10.98 -19.68 13.84
C PHE A 155 11.55 -20.54 12.70
N GLN A 156 11.38 -21.86 12.76
CA GLN A 156 11.95 -22.78 11.76
C GLN A 156 11.25 -22.61 10.41
N TYR A 157 9.93 -22.46 10.42
CA TYR A 157 9.19 -22.16 9.21
C TYR A 157 9.54 -20.78 8.66
N ALA A 158 9.54 -19.74 9.52
CA ALA A 158 9.89 -18.38 9.14
C ALA A 158 11.29 -18.30 8.49
N LYS A 159 12.28 -19.02 9.05
CA LYS A 159 13.63 -19.09 8.51
C LYS A 159 13.67 -19.76 7.13
N LYS A 160 13.03 -20.92 6.97
CA LYS A 160 12.97 -21.62 5.66
C LYS A 160 12.27 -20.77 4.60
N SER A 161 11.19 -20.11 4.97
CA SER A 161 10.46 -19.18 4.11
C SER A 161 11.34 -18.01 3.67
N LEU A 162 12.08 -17.42 4.61
CA LEU A 162 13.02 -16.34 4.31
C LEU A 162 14.12 -16.79 3.34
N GLU A 163 14.78 -17.93 3.61
CA GLU A 163 15.82 -18.47 2.73
C GLU A 163 15.31 -18.72 1.31
N MET A 164 14.07 -19.19 1.15
CA MET A 164 13.45 -19.39 -0.16
C MET A 164 13.13 -18.03 -0.82
N THR A 165 12.57 -17.08 -0.08
CA THR A 165 12.28 -15.72 -0.57
C THR A 165 13.56 -15.04 -1.06
N GLN A 166 14.69 -15.22 -0.38
CA GLN A 166 15.98 -14.67 -0.79
C GLN A 166 16.44 -15.27 -2.14
N ARG A 167 16.33 -16.60 -2.32
CA ARG A 167 16.65 -17.23 -3.62
C ARG A 167 15.69 -16.79 -4.73
N TRP A 168 14.41 -16.61 -4.41
CA TRP A 168 13.44 -16.07 -5.35
C TRP A 168 13.75 -14.62 -5.73
N LEU A 169 14.20 -13.81 -4.77
CA LEU A 169 14.65 -12.45 -5.04
C LEU A 169 15.80 -12.41 -6.04
N ASP A 170 16.80 -13.30 -5.90
CA ASP A 170 17.91 -13.40 -6.87
C ASP A 170 17.42 -13.71 -8.28
N ARG A 171 16.45 -14.61 -8.38
CA ARG A 171 15.83 -14.97 -9.66
C ARG A 171 15.00 -13.82 -10.24
N CYS A 172 14.26 -13.09 -9.40
CA CYS A 172 13.53 -11.87 -9.80
C CYS A 172 14.51 -10.81 -10.34
N VAL A 173 15.56 -10.49 -9.59
CA VAL A 173 16.57 -9.49 -9.99
C VAL A 173 17.25 -9.90 -11.30
N LYS A 174 17.64 -11.17 -11.44
CA LYS A 174 18.20 -11.69 -12.68
C LYS A 174 17.25 -11.51 -13.85
N ARG A 175 15.97 -11.95 -13.70
CA ARG A 175 14.98 -11.85 -14.77
C ARG A 175 14.62 -10.40 -15.10
N PHE A 176 14.53 -9.52 -14.10
CA PHE A 176 14.33 -8.09 -14.30
C PHE A 176 15.43 -7.48 -15.17
N ASN A 177 16.71 -7.84 -14.93
CA ASN A 177 17.86 -7.34 -15.69
C ASN A 177 17.98 -7.96 -17.09
N GLU A 178 17.39 -9.14 -17.33
CA GLU A 178 17.36 -9.80 -18.63
C GLU A 178 16.21 -9.33 -19.53
N THR A 179 15.27 -8.54 -19.00
CA THR A 179 14.06 -8.10 -19.71
C THR A 179 13.98 -6.58 -19.77
N GLU A 180 13.47 -6.08 -20.90
CA GLU A 180 13.27 -4.64 -21.11
C GLU A 180 11.83 -4.22 -20.84
N PRO A 181 11.59 -2.95 -20.41
CA PRO A 181 10.27 -2.37 -20.35
C PRO A 181 9.58 -2.39 -21.73
N LEU A 182 8.28 -2.66 -21.75
CA LEU A 182 7.54 -2.87 -23.00
C LEU A 182 6.94 -1.59 -23.60
N TYR A 183 6.78 -0.52 -22.81
CA TYR A 183 5.92 0.61 -23.20
C TYR A 183 6.67 1.95 -23.29
N GLY A 184 8.00 1.94 -23.38
CA GLY A 184 8.82 3.12 -23.63
C GLY A 184 9.14 3.97 -22.39
N TYR A 185 8.81 3.50 -21.19
CA TYR A 185 9.17 4.10 -19.92
C TYR A 185 9.84 3.08 -18.99
N GLN A 186 10.60 3.57 -18.00
CA GLN A 186 11.34 2.72 -17.08
C GLN A 186 10.49 2.20 -15.93
N GLN A 187 10.79 0.99 -15.51
CA GLN A 187 10.19 0.35 -14.34
C GLN A 187 11.28 0.08 -13.31
N SER A 188 10.94 0.18 -12.02
CA SER A 188 11.86 -0.12 -10.92
C SER A 188 11.37 -1.34 -10.14
N LEU A 189 12.30 -2.20 -9.73
CA LEU A 189 12.02 -3.37 -8.90
C LEU A 189 12.27 -3.06 -7.43
N PHE A 190 11.29 -3.30 -6.56
CA PHE A 190 11.44 -3.22 -5.11
C PHE A 190 11.48 -4.62 -4.50
N PRO A 191 12.59 -5.00 -3.87
CA PRO A 191 12.65 -6.20 -3.04
C PRO A 191 11.88 -6.03 -1.73
N ILE A 192 11.48 -7.15 -1.12
CA ILE A 192 10.66 -7.18 0.09
C ILE A 192 11.42 -7.83 1.23
N VAL A 193 11.54 -7.13 2.37
CA VAL A 193 12.07 -7.68 3.62
C VAL A 193 10.98 -8.50 4.28
N GLN A 194 11.23 -9.80 4.47
CA GLN A 194 10.40 -10.74 5.23
C GLN A 194 11.09 -11.13 6.56
N GLY A 195 10.57 -12.09 7.33
CA GLY A 195 11.17 -12.58 8.57
C GLY A 195 10.22 -12.64 9.75
N CYS A 196 8.88 -12.54 9.50
CA CYS A 196 7.84 -12.53 10.54
C CYS A 196 8.15 -11.53 11.65
N THR A 197 8.02 -11.93 12.91
CA THR A 197 8.28 -11.13 14.12
C THR A 197 9.60 -11.49 14.80
N PHE A 198 10.57 -12.01 14.03
CA PHE A 198 11.87 -12.43 14.56
C PHE A 198 12.95 -11.41 14.19
N PRO A 199 13.48 -10.62 15.15
CA PRO A 199 14.45 -9.55 14.86
C PRO A 199 15.69 -10.01 14.11
N GLU A 200 16.22 -11.20 14.42
CA GLU A 200 17.39 -11.77 13.74
C GLU A 200 17.12 -12.07 12.27
N LEU A 201 15.94 -12.62 11.93
CA LEU A 201 15.54 -12.89 10.55
C LEU A 201 15.27 -11.58 9.80
N ARG A 202 14.65 -10.59 10.44
CA ARG A 202 14.46 -9.25 9.88
C ARG A 202 15.78 -8.56 9.56
N ARG A 203 16.78 -8.64 10.46
CA ARG A 203 18.12 -8.10 10.20
C ARG A 203 18.83 -8.80 9.05
N GLU A 204 18.75 -10.13 9.00
CA GLU A 204 19.28 -10.92 7.88
C GLU A 204 18.63 -10.51 6.56
N ALA A 205 17.30 -10.49 6.52
CA ALA A 205 16.54 -10.09 5.35
C ALA A 205 16.85 -8.66 4.88
N ALA A 206 16.92 -7.70 5.82
CA ALA A 206 17.20 -6.30 5.51
C ALA A 206 18.59 -6.11 4.88
N LYS A 207 19.61 -6.81 5.40
CA LYS A 207 20.97 -6.82 4.80
C LYS A 207 20.94 -7.40 3.40
N TYR A 208 20.31 -8.58 3.24
CA TYR A 208 20.20 -9.24 1.95
C TYR A 208 19.51 -8.39 0.89
N VAL A 209 18.44 -7.72 1.27
CA VAL A 209 17.69 -6.80 0.42
C VAL A 209 18.51 -5.55 0.07
N ALA A 210 19.15 -4.94 1.07
CA ALA A 210 19.99 -3.75 0.88
C ALA A 210 21.15 -4.00 -0.10
N ASP A 211 21.76 -5.19 -0.04
CA ASP A 211 22.88 -5.60 -0.92
C ASP A 211 22.48 -5.72 -2.39
N LYS A 212 21.18 -5.77 -2.71
CA LYS A 212 20.71 -5.78 -4.11
C LYS A 212 20.83 -4.42 -4.79
N GLY A 213 21.00 -3.33 -4.03
CA GLY A 213 21.17 -1.99 -4.58
C GLY A 213 19.96 -1.47 -5.35
N ALA A 214 18.75 -1.94 -5.01
CA ALA A 214 17.50 -1.57 -5.68
C ALA A 214 17.17 -0.08 -5.52
N ASP A 215 16.25 0.41 -6.36
CA ASP A 215 15.79 1.82 -6.32
C ASP A 215 14.94 2.17 -5.09
N GLY A 216 14.39 1.16 -4.41
CA GLY A 216 13.63 1.28 -3.18
C GLY A 216 13.43 -0.09 -2.55
N ASN A 217 12.95 -0.15 -1.31
CA ASN A 217 12.82 -1.37 -0.54
C ASN A 217 11.47 -1.43 0.15
N ALA A 218 10.88 -2.62 0.26
CA ALA A 218 9.63 -2.81 0.99
C ALA A 218 9.81 -3.64 2.26
N ILE A 219 8.93 -3.41 3.22
CA ILE A 219 8.80 -4.13 4.48
C ILE A 219 7.48 -4.89 4.42
N GLY A 220 7.54 -6.20 4.21
CA GLY A 220 6.37 -7.07 4.14
C GLY A 220 6.19 -7.92 5.39
N GLY A 221 5.10 -8.72 5.43
CA GLY A 221 4.84 -9.69 6.50
C GLY A 221 4.63 -9.09 7.88
N LEU A 222 4.11 -7.86 7.95
CA LEU A 222 3.65 -7.19 9.16
C LEU A 222 2.14 -6.86 9.03
N ALA A 223 1.47 -6.52 10.12
CA ALA A 223 0.02 -6.36 10.22
C ALA A 223 -0.75 -7.64 9.82
N VAL A 224 -0.20 -8.81 10.13
CA VAL A 224 -0.76 -10.14 9.83
C VAL A 224 -1.12 -10.95 11.09
N GLY A 225 -1.32 -10.25 12.23
CA GLY A 225 -1.80 -10.84 13.49
C GLY A 225 -0.91 -10.60 14.71
N GLU A 226 0.22 -9.93 14.57
CA GLU A 226 1.06 -9.46 15.68
C GLU A 226 0.46 -8.23 16.37
N SER A 227 0.96 -7.91 17.58
CA SER A 227 0.61 -6.66 18.24
C SER A 227 1.26 -5.45 17.56
N THR A 228 0.69 -4.28 17.78
CA THR A 228 1.17 -3.02 17.20
C THR A 228 2.60 -2.71 17.66
N GLU A 229 2.93 -2.99 18.92
CA GLU A 229 4.25 -2.76 19.49
C GLU A 229 5.31 -3.63 18.82
N VAL A 230 5.01 -4.91 18.58
CA VAL A 230 5.90 -5.83 17.86
C VAL A 230 6.09 -5.37 16.40
N MET A 231 5.02 -4.91 15.74
CA MET A 231 5.14 -4.35 14.40
C MET A 231 6.11 -3.16 14.37
N TYR A 232 6.00 -2.22 15.33
CA TYR A 232 6.88 -1.05 15.41
C TYR A 232 8.33 -1.45 15.67
N GLU A 233 8.58 -2.39 16.59
CA GLU A 233 9.92 -2.93 16.84
C GLU A 233 10.53 -3.51 15.55
N MET A 234 9.76 -4.29 14.78
CA MET A 234 10.26 -4.88 13.53
C MET A 234 10.55 -3.83 12.47
N ILE A 235 9.80 -2.73 12.41
CA ILE A 235 10.08 -1.61 11.51
C ILE A 235 11.40 -0.94 11.89
N GLU A 236 11.64 -0.69 13.18
CA GLU A 236 12.90 -0.11 13.69
C GLU A 236 14.08 -0.99 13.32
N VAL A 237 14.01 -2.29 13.62
CA VAL A 237 15.04 -3.28 13.29
C VAL A 237 15.42 -3.28 11.81
N VAL A 238 14.44 -3.16 10.94
CA VAL A 238 14.67 -3.15 9.48
C VAL A 238 15.24 -1.81 9.04
N ASN A 239 14.69 -0.70 9.53
CA ASN A 239 15.08 0.65 9.12
C ASN A 239 16.46 1.08 9.61
N GLU A 240 17.02 0.44 10.66
CA GLU A 240 18.43 0.58 11.04
C GLU A 240 19.40 0.14 9.92
N ILE A 241 18.96 -0.77 9.05
CA ILE A 241 19.80 -1.42 8.04
C ILE A 241 19.52 -0.92 6.63
N LEU A 242 18.24 -0.69 6.28
CA LEU A 242 17.88 -0.26 4.94
C LEU A 242 18.53 1.08 4.57
N PRO A 243 18.99 1.25 3.30
CA PRO A 243 19.62 2.47 2.82
C PRO A 243 18.77 3.71 3.11
N LYS A 244 19.42 4.78 3.60
CA LYS A 244 18.74 6.05 3.91
C LYS A 244 18.42 6.88 2.66
N ASP A 245 19.15 6.66 1.57
CA ASP A 245 18.99 7.32 0.28
C ASP A 245 18.01 6.59 -0.66
N LYS A 246 17.24 5.64 -0.14
CA LYS A 246 16.21 4.88 -0.86
C LYS A 246 14.86 4.98 -0.15
N PRO A 247 13.72 5.00 -0.88
CA PRO A 247 12.41 4.98 -0.26
C PRO A 247 12.11 3.62 0.40
N ARG A 248 11.35 3.65 1.49
CA ARG A 248 10.94 2.50 2.29
C ARG A 248 9.43 2.39 2.28
N TYR A 249 8.94 1.27 1.79
CA TYR A 249 7.53 0.99 1.65
C TYR A 249 7.06 -0.05 2.67
N LEU A 250 6.17 0.33 3.59
CA LEU A 250 5.52 -0.58 4.54
C LEU A 250 4.21 -1.08 3.93
N MET A 251 4.16 -2.38 3.62
CA MET A 251 3.07 -3.00 2.88
C MET A 251 1.85 -3.29 3.75
N GLY A 252 0.66 -2.92 3.28
CA GLY A 252 -0.62 -3.31 3.89
C GLY A 252 -0.99 -2.62 5.20
N VAL A 253 -0.26 -1.60 5.63
CA VAL A 253 -0.49 -0.86 6.88
C VAL A 253 -1.11 0.50 6.59
N GLY A 254 -2.10 0.95 7.27
CA GLY A 254 -3.18 0.38 8.07
C GLY A 254 -4.02 1.47 8.71
N THR A 255 -4.04 1.58 10.03
CA THR A 255 -4.77 2.65 10.72
C THR A 255 -4.05 3.98 10.62
N PRO A 256 -4.76 5.13 10.78
CA PRO A 256 -4.11 6.45 10.81
C PRO A 256 -2.97 6.54 11.84
N GLN A 257 -3.16 5.94 13.02
CA GLN A 257 -2.13 5.89 14.06
C GLN A 257 -0.91 5.10 13.60
N ASN A 258 -1.10 3.90 13.03
CA ASN A 258 0.01 3.06 12.56
C ASN A 258 0.82 3.75 11.46
N ILE A 259 0.15 4.54 10.60
CA ILE A 259 0.83 5.33 9.57
C ILE A 259 1.73 6.39 10.21
N LEU A 260 1.22 7.18 11.17
CA LEU A 260 2.01 8.22 11.84
C LEU A 260 3.18 7.63 12.64
N GLU A 261 2.96 6.52 13.35
CA GLU A 261 4.01 5.80 14.09
C GLU A 261 5.08 5.22 13.15
N ALA A 262 4.69 4.71 12.00
CA ALA A 262 5.63 4.21 11.01
C ALA A 262 6.40 5.34 10.30
N ILE A 263 5.78 6.50 10.06
CA ILE A 263 6.46 7.71 9.57
C ILE A 263 7.54 8.15 10.56
N GLU A 264 7.25 8.17 11.87
CA GLU A 264 8.22 8.49 12.92
C GLU A 264 9.47 7.61 12.85
N ARG A 265 9.29 6.35 12.42
CA ARG A 265 10.33 5.33 12.26
C ARG A 265 10.97 5.31 10.87
N GLY A 266 10.70 6.31 10.04
CA GLY A 266 11.37 6.51 8.74
C GLY A 266 10.77 5.74 7.57
N VAL A 267 9.49 5.39 7.61
CA VAL A 267 8.75 4.81 6.47
C VAL A 267 8.22 5.92 5.56
N ASP A 268 8.30 5.70 4.25
CA ASP A 268 7.97 6.69 3.21
C ASP A 268 6.67 6.40 2.47
N MET A 269 6.31 5.12 2.30
CA MET A 269 5.18 4.72 1.44
C MET A 269 4.29 3.72 2.17
N PHE A 270 2.98 3.84 1.94
CA PHE A 270 1.94 3.04 2.58
C PHE A 270 0.85 2.67 1.60
N ASP A 271 0.23 1.51 1.81
CA ASP A 271 -1.04 1.13 1.22
C ASP A 271 -1.90 0.40 2.24
N CYS A 272 -3.20 0.45 2.07
CA CYS A 272 -4.13 -0.43 2.78
C CYS A 272 -5.51 -0.37 2.11
N VAL A 273 -6.23 -1.48 2.13
CA VAL A 273 -7.63 -1.53 1.68
C VAL A 273 -8.60 -0.89 2.67
N MET A 274 -8.12 -0.59 3.89
CA MET A 274 -8.96 -0.10 5.01
C MET A 274 -9.78 1.14 4.67
N PRO A 275 -9.24 2.20 4.04
CA PRO A 275 -10.02 3.40 3.75
C PRO A 275 -11.29 3.10 2.95
N THR A 276 -11.17 2.43 1.81
CA THR A 276 -12.32 2.12 0.96
C THR A 276 -13.19 1.00 1.54
N ARG A 277 -12.58 -0.01 2.19
CA ARG A 277 -13.34 -1.10 2.84
C ARG A 277 -14.19 -0.57 3.98
N ASN A 278 -13.62 0.24 4.87
CA ASN A 278 -14.33 0.84 5.99
C ASN A 278 -15.36 1.86 5.52
N GLY A 279 -15.04 2.70 4.53
CA GLY A 279 -15.99 3.63 3.91
C GLY A 279 -17.24 2.90 3.41
N ARG A 280 -17.10 1.82 2.64
CA ARG A 280 -18.25 1.02 2.18
C ARG A 280 -19.03 0.34 3.32
N ASN A 281 -18.43 0.20 4.50
CA ASN A 281 -19.07 -0.29 5.71
C ASN A 281 -19.55 0.82 6.65
N ALA A 282 -19.65 2.06 6.15
CA ALA A 282 -20.14 3.23 6.87
C ALA A 282 -19.21 3.73 8.01
N MET A 283 -17.94 3.35 8.00
CA MET A 283 -16.93 3.83 8.95
C MET A 283 -16.07 4.90 8.29
N LEU A 284 -16.09 6.11 8.83
CA LEU A 284 -15.33 7.26 8.37
C LEU A 284 -14.22 7.60 9.36
N PHE A 285 -13.06 8.01 8.84
CA PHE A 285 -11.93 8.48 9.63
C PHE A 285 -11.86 10.00 9.61
N THR A 286 -11.64 10.61 10.77
CA THR A 286 -11.45 12.06 10.92
C THR A 286 -10.35 12.33 11.93
N TYR A 287 -9.87 13.57 12.02
CA TYR A 287 -8.94 13.97 13.09
C TYR A 287 -9.54 13.87 14.50
N ASN A 288 -10.87 13.96 14.61
CA ASN A 288 -11.59 13.86 15.90
C ASN A 288 -11.92 12.40 16.28
N GLY A 289 -11.58 11.43 15.40
CA GLY A 289 -11.87 10.01 15.62
C GLY A 289 -12.68 9.38 14.49
N THR A 290 -13.24 8.21 14.74
CA THR A 290 -13.98 7.41 13.75
C THR A 290 -15.48 7.58 13.92
N MET A 291 -16.19 7.82 12.81
CA MET A 291 -17.65 7.93 12.75
C MET A 291 -18.27 6.69 12.14
N ASN A 292 -19.25 6.07 12.83
CA ASN A 292 -20.10 5.08 12.18
C ASN A 292 -21.38 5.75 11.68
N MET A 293 -21.52 5.92 10.37
CA MET A 293 -22.63 6.63 9.75
C MET A 293 -23.99 5.91 9.87
N ARG A 294 -24.01 4.65 10.37
CA ARG A 294 -25.27 3.96 10.69
C ARG A 294 -25.86 4.35 12.04
N ASN A 295 -25.11 5.06 12.88
CA ASN A 295 -25.58 5.50 14.19
C ASN A 295 -26.70 6.53 14.07
N LYS A 296 -27.77 6.34 14.82
CA LYS A 296 -28.96 7.19 14.80
C LYS A 296 -28.67 8.66 15.17
N LYS A 297 -27.62 8.92 15.93
CA LYS A 297 -27.23 10.30 16.31
C LYS A 297 -26.97 11.24 15.14
N TRP A 298 -26.64 10.69 13.95
CA TRP A 298 -26.39 11.47 12.75
C TRP A 298 -27.65 11.88 11.99
N GLU A 299 -28.82 11.29 12.34
CA GLU A 299 -30.09 11.50 11.62
C GLU A 299 -30.52 12.97 11.53
N MET A 300 -30.21 13.76 12.56
CA MET A 300 -30.53 15.18 12.64
C MET A 300 -29.29 16.08 12.65
N ASP A 301 -28.13 15.58 12.27
CA ASP A 301 -26.90 16.36 12.17
C ASP A 301 -26.73 16.88 10.73
N PHE A 302 -27.13 18.13 10.51
CA PHE A 302 -27.04 18.80 9.21
C PHE A 302 -25.69 19.50 8.98
N SER A 303 -24.70 19.30 9.84
CA SER A 303 -23.34 19.79 9.61
C SER A 303 -22.65 18.96 8.53
N PRO A 304 -21.63 19.53 7.84
CA PRO A 304 -20.81 18.80 6.88
C PRO A 304 -20.19 17.54 7.48
N VAL A 305 -19.94 16.53 6.64
CA VAL A 305 -19.21 15.31 7.06
C VAL A 305 -17.86 15.67 7.65
N ASP A 306 -17.08 16.49 6.98
CA ASP A 306 -15.85 17.10 7.48
C ASP A 306 -15.71 18.52 6.88
N PRO A 307 -15.78 19.59 7.69
CA PRO A 307 -15.68 20.96 7.20
C PRO A 307 -14.30 21.28 6.60
N ASP A 308 -13.25 20.57 7.04
CA ASP A 308 -11.87 20.71 6.57
C ASP A 308 -11.49 19.66 5.52
N GLY A 309 -12.47 18.82 5.13
CA GLY A 309 -12.30 17.74 4.17
C GLY A 309 -12.26 18.20 2.71
N CYS A 310 -12.42 17.25 1.79
CA CYS A 310 -12.54 17.52 0.36
C CYS A 310 -13.88 18.20 0.01
N ASP A 311 -14.07 18.59 -1.25
CA ASP A 311 -15.29 19.31 -1.65
C ASP A 311 -16.56 18.51 -1.36
N ILE A 312 -16.52 17.19 -1.59
CA ILE A 312 -17.64 16.29 -1.33
C ILE A 312 -18.00 16.29 0.16
N ASP A 313 -17.00 16.33 1.06
CA ASP A 313 -17.22 16.35 2.51
C ASP A 313 -17.91 17.64 2.96
N ARG A 314 -17.52 18.79 2.36
CA ARG A 314 -18.05 20.11 2.71
C ARG A 314 -19.50 20.33 2.29
N ILE A 315 -19.93 19.68 1.19
CA ILE A 315 -21.28 19.80 0.64
C ILE A 315 -22.23 18.70 1.13
N THR A 316 -21.71 17.58 1.65
CA THR A 316 -22.50 16.45 2.13
C THR A 316 -22.72 16.58 3.64
N THR A 317 -23.98 16.59 4.08
CA THR A 317 -24.28 16.59 5.52
C THR A 317 -24.21 15.18 6.10
N LYS A 318 -23.91 15.08 7.40
CA LYS A 318 -23.93 13.80 8.12
C LYS A 318 -25.31 13.14 8.08
N ALA A 319 -26.39 13.94 8.24
CA ALA A 319 -27.77 13.46 8.13
C ALA A 319 -28.04 12.84 6.75
N TYR A 320 -27.63 13.49 5.67
CA TYR A 320 -27.83 12.98 4.33
C TYR A 320 -27.03 11.69 4.09
N LEU A 321 -25.76 11.65 4.48
CA LEU A 321 -24.93 10.45 4.33
C LEU A 321 -25.47 9.30 5.18
N HIS A 322 -25.94 9.56 6.42
CA HIS A 322 -26.65 8.58 7.24
C HIS A 322 -27.87 8.01 6.53
N HIS A 323 -28.72 8.88 5.95
CA HIS A 323 -29.89 8.48 5.17
C HIS A 323 -29.51 7.57 4.00
N LEU A 324 -28.48 7.94 3.22
CA LEU A 324 -28.02 7.14 2.08
C LEU A 324 -27.56 5.73 2.51
N PHE A 325 -26.85 5.59 3.63
CA PHE A 325 -26.47 4.28 4.18
C PHE A 325 -27.67 3.46 4.64
N LYS A 326 -28.70 4.11 5.23
CA LYS A 326 -29.95 3.44 5.62
C LYS A 326 -30.76 2.98 4.41
N ALA A 327 -30.77 3.79 3.36
CA ALA A 327 -31.43 3.49 2.08
C ALA A 327 -30.62 2.49 1.21
N GLN A 328 -29.39 2.13 1.63
CA GLN A 328 -28.47 1.24 0.89
C GLN A 328 -28.09 1.78 -0.50
N GLU A 329 -28.05 3.10 -0.64
CA GLU A 329 -27.65 3.75 -1.90
C GLU A 329 -26.16 3.57 -2.18
N LEU A 330 -25.80 3.29 -3.42
CA LEU A 330 -24.40 3.15 -3.85
C LEU A 330 -23.60 4.44 -3.63
N LEU A 331 -24.24 5.59 -3.73
CA LEU A 331 -23.65 6.90 -3.52
C LEU A 331 -23.07 7.04 -2.10
N ALA A 332 -23.68 6.40 -1.09
CA ALA A 332 -23.13 6.40 0.28
C ALA A 332 -21.73 5.78 0.32
N MET A 333 -21.54 4.66 -0.35
CA MET A 333 -20.25 3.96 -0.37
C MET A 333 -19.20 4.75 -1.16
N GLN A 334 -19.62 5.46 -2.22
CA GLN A 334 -18.75 6.31 -3.01
C GLN A 334 -18.26 7.50 -2.20
N ILE A 335 -19.19 8.29 -1.62
CA ILE A 335 -18.86 9.45 -0.76
C ILE A 335 -17.91 9.02 0.37
N ALA A 336 -18.26 7.96 1.11
CA ALA A 336 -17.46 7.49 2.23
C ALA A 336 -16.06 6.97 1.81
N SER A 337 -15.94 6.37 0.62
CA SER A 337 -14.64 5.94 0.09
C SER A 337 -13.76 7.12 -0.29
N ILE A 338 -14.34 8.13 -0.95
CA ILE A 338 -13.63 9.37 -1.30
C ILE A 338 -13.18 10.10 -0.04
N HIS A 339 -14.10 10.29 0.93
CA HIS A 339 -13.80 10.89 2.23
C HIS A 339 -12.60 10.23 2.90
N ASN A 340 -12.65 8.91 3.11
CA ASN A 340 -11.58 8.19 3.79
C ASN A 340 -10.24 8.29 3.06
N LEU A 341 -10.24 8.18 1.75
CA LEU A 341 -9.02 8.32 0.96
C LEU A 341 -8.48 9.76 1.04
N ALA A 342 -9.34 10.76 0.91
CA ALA A 342 -8.95 12.17 1.05
C ALA A 342 -8.37 12.46 2.45
N PHE A 343 -8.97 11.89 3.50
CA PHE A 343 -8.44 11.98 4.86
C PHE A 343 -7.04 11.37 4.99
N TYR A 344 -6.81 10.16 4.43
CA TYR A 344 -5.49 9.51 4.49
C TYR A 344 -4.43 10.30 3.73
N LEU A 345 -4.76 10.86 2.57
CA LEU A 345 -3.83 11.70 1.81
C LEU A 345 -3.56 13.03 2.51
N ARG A 346 -4.57 13.61 3.18
CA ARG A 346 -4.40 14.79 4.04
C ARG A 346 -3.47 14.49 5.21
N LEU A 347 -3.70 13.37 5.92
CA LEU A 347 -2.90 12.95 7.08
C LEU A 347 -1.40 12.87 6.74
N VAL A 348 -1.03 12.21 5.62
CA VAL A 348 0.38 12.13 5.22
C VAL A 348 0.91 13.44 4.65
N THR A 349 0.05 14.31 4.14
CA THR A 349 0.43 15.66 3.70
C THR A 349 0.74 16.56 4.88
N ASP A 350 -0.09 16.53 5.92
CA ASP A 350 0.12 17.28 7.15
C ASP A 350 1.36 16.76 7.88
N ALA A 351 1.56 15.43 7.91
CA ALA A 351 2.80 14.83 8.44
C ALA A 351 4.05 15.39 7.72
N ARG A 352 4.04 15.48 6.38
CA ARG A 352 5.13 16.09 5.60
C ARG A 352 5.42 17.53 6.03
N GLN A 353 4.35 18.34 6.14
CA GLN A 353 4.49 19.75 6.53
C GLN A 353 5.12 19.88 7.92
N HIS A 354 4.70 19.06 8.88
CA HIS A 354 5.25 19.07 10.23
C HIS A 354 6.69 18.54 10.30
N ILE A 355 7.07 17.57 9.45
CA ILE A 355 8.47 17.16 9.30
C ILE A 355 9.31 18.32 8.76
N GLU A 356 8.84 19.03 7.74
CA GLU A 356 9.52 20.18 7.14
C GLU A 356 9.65 21.38 8.11
N GLN A 357 8.66 21.54 9.02
CA GLN A 357 8.65 22.56 10.08
C GLN A 357 9.50 22.15 11.29
N GLY A 358 9.80 20.85 11.44
CA GLY A 358 10.60 20.30 12.55
C GLY A 358 9.83 20.12 13.86
N ASP A 359 8.50 20.00 13.80
CA ASP A 359 7.60 19.80 14.95
C ASP A 359 6.74 18.52 14.83
N PHE A 360 7.12 17.59 13.94
CA PHE A 360 6.33 16.40 13.62
C PHE A 360 5.96 15.55 14.86
N VAL A 361 6.91 15.27 15.73
CA VAL A 361 6.67 14.44 16.93
C VAL A 361 5.66 15.11 17.85
N GLN A 362 5.80 16.45 18.08
CA GLN A 362 4.87 17.21 18.90
C GLN A 362 3.45 17.21 18.31
N TRP A 363 3.32 17.47 17.01
CA TRP A 363 2.05 17.44 16.30
C TRP A 363 1.42 16.04 16.36
N LYS A 364 2.18 14.98 16.01
CA LYS A 364 1.71 13.60 16.09
C LYS A 364 1.14 13.27 17.46
N ASN A 365 1.88 13.56 18.53
CA ASN A 365 1.46 13.27 19.90
C ASN A 365 0.21 14.06 20.31
N SER A 366 -0.05 15.21 19.72
CA SER A 366 -1.25 16.00 20.00
C SER A 366 -2.55 15.43 19.43
N ILE A 367 -2.44 14.59 18.38
CA ILE A 367 -3.61 14.07 17.64
C ILE A 367 -3.80 12.56 17.75
N ILE A 368 -2.74 11.80 18.06
CA ILE A 368 -2.73 10.35 17.87
C ILE A 368 -3.80 9.61 18.68
N ASP A 369 -4.05 10.03 19.91
CA ASP A 369 -5.08 9.43 20.77
C ASP A 369 -6.49 9.68 20.23
N GLN A 370 -6.73 10.86 19.64
CA GLN A 370 -8.03 11.22 19.08
C GLN A 370 -8.37 10.37 17.84
N LEU A 371 -7.38 10.09 17.00
CA LEU A 371 -7.56 9.30 15.76
C LEU A 371 -8.16 7.92 16.00
N GLY A 372 -7.94 7.32 17.18
CA GLY A 372 -8.46 6.00 17.58
C GLY A 372 -9.83 6.02 18.24
N GLN A 373 -10.33 7.18 18.64
CA GLN A 373 -11.58 7.30 19.38
C GLN A 373 -12.79 7.03 18.48
N ARG A 374 -13.89 6.59 19.08
CA ARG A 374 -15.19 6.50 18.40
C ARG A 374 -16.05 7.68 18.81
N ILE A 375 -16.48 8.43 17.83
CA ILE A 375 -17.34 9.62 18.02
C ILE A 375 -18.72 9.41 17.42
#